data_bc97fa5c9eac2b69a0e3b337940b153a
#
_entry.id   bc97fa5c9eac2b69a0e3b337940b153a
#
_cell.length_a   1.000
_cell.length_b   1.000
_cell.length_c   1.000
_cell.angle_alpha   90.00
_cell.angle_beta   90.00
_cell.angle_gamma   90.00
#
_symmetry.space_group_name_H-M   'P 1'
#
loop_
_entity.id
_entity.type
_entity.pdbx_description
1 polymer ?
#
loop_
_entity_poly.entity_id
_entity_poly.type
_entity_poly.pdbx_seq_one_letter_code
_entity_poly.pdbx_strand_id
1 'polypeptide(L)'
;MCIRDSNWAYHESDKLFASEMIVRRYNNKSEFNYHYDDIVGEIFPQWFDRRRNILTCNVYLNDEDEYEGGDLHFASCNLTLKPKIGDVVISPSNWMFFHKVTEVTSGVRYSGTYWYYYGSDKRVAKRASHDKNFLK
;
A
#
# COMPACT_ATOMS: atom_id res chain seq x y z
N MET A 1 -29.50 15.72 7.24
CA MET A 1 -29.62 15.56 5.78
C MET A 1 -29.45 14.08 5.48
N CYS A 2 -30.53 13.39 5.18
CA CYS A 2 -30.54 11.95 4.97
C CYS A 2 -30.08 11.68 3.53
N ILE A 3 -28.91 11.01 3.36
CA ILE A 3 -28.35 10.65 2.04
C ILE A 3 -29.13 9.42 1.46
N ARG A 4 -30.45 9.40 1.63
CA ARG A 4 -31.26 8.24 1.22
C ARG A 4 -31.62 8.22 -0.27
N ASP A 5 -31.37 9.31 -1.00
CA ASP A 5 -31.80 9.49 -2.39
C ASP A 5 -30.64 9.76 -3.37
N SER A 6 -29.38 9.61 -2.95
CA SER A 6 -28.29 9.54 -3.90
C SER A 6 -28.34 8.17 -4.56
N ASN A 7 -28.91 8.11 -5.76
CA ASN A 7 -28.68 7.03 -6.72
C ASN A 7 -27.20 7.04 -7.17
N TRP A 8 -26.30 6.93 -6.23
CA TRP A 8 -24.96 6.45 -6.50
C TRP A 8 -25.13 4.97 -6.78
N ALA A 9 -25.54 4.69 -8.02
CA ALA A 9 -25.51 3.35 -8.52
C ALA A 9 -24.08 2.82 -8.35
N TYR A 10 -23.89 1.98 -7.35
CA TYR A 10 -22.80 1.05 -7.33
C TYR A 10 -22.93 0.25 -8.62
N HIS A 11 -22.19 0.64 -9.63
CA HIS A 11 -22.06 -0.23 -10.79
C HIS A 11 -21.46 -1.52 -10.28
N GLU A 12 -22.06 -2.65 -10.61
CA GLU A 12 -21.50 -3.99 -10.29
C GLU A 12 -20.05 -4.15 -10.80
N SER A 13 -19.62 -3.28 -11.72
CA SER A 13 -18.26 -3.20 -12.22
C SER A 13 -17.24 -2.59 -11.25
N ASP A 14 -17.68 -1.89 -10.19
CA ASP A 14 -16.80 -1.13 -9.29
C ASP A 14 -16.53 -1.90 -7.98
N LYS A 15 -16.14 -3.15 -8.13
CA LYS A 15 -15.72 -3.96 -6.98
C LYS A 15 -14.36 -3.49 -6.48
N LEU A 16 -14.23 -3.46 -5.17
CA LEU A 16 -12.96 -3.22 -4.49
C LEU A 16 -12.17 -4.52 -4.44
N PHE A 17 -10.95 -4.51 -4.94
CA PHE A 17 -10.03 -5.64 -4.94
C PHE A 17 -8.82 -5.31 -4.08
N ALA A 18 -8.25 -6.32 -3.45
CA ALA A 18 -6.94 -6.23 -2.81
C ALA A 18 -5.86 -6.75 -3.77
N SER A 19 -4.69 -6.12 -3.77
CA SER A 19 -3.50 -6.66 -4.41
C SER A 19 -2.94 -7.84 -3.60
N GLU A 20 -1.99 -8.56 -4.18
CA GLU A 20 -1.12 -9.43 -3.40
C GLU A 20 -0.31 -8.61 -2.40
N MET A 21 0.02 -9.21 -1.27
CA MET A 21 0.85 -8.58 -0.25
C MET A 21 2.32 -8.66 -0.65
N ILE A 22 3.01 -7.53 -0.61
CA ILE A 22 4.46 -7.45 -0.78
C ILE A 22 5.08 -7.38 0.60
N VAL A 23 5.86 -8.39 0.96
CA VAL A 23 6.63 -8.37 2.21
C VAL A 23 7.96 -7.68 1.96
N ARG A 24 8.28 -6.69 2.81
CA ARG A 24 9.52 -5.93 2.78
C ARG A 24 10.33 -6.20 4.03
N ARG A 25 11.62 -6.35 3.83
CA ARG A 25 12.62 -6.45 4.88
C ARG A 25 13.51 -5.20 4.84
N TYR A 26 13.59 -4.49 5.96
CA TYR A 26 14.46 -3.34 6.14
C TYR A 26 15.55 -3.69 7.13
N ASN A 27 16.80 -3.62 6.71
CA ASN A 27 17.99 -3.80 7.57
C ASN A 27 18.60 -2.45 7.89
N ASN A 28 19.69 -2.46 8.64
CA ASN A 28 20.50 -1.29 8.93
C ASN A 28 20.79 -0.46 7.66
N LYS A 29 20.54 0.84 7.70
CA LYS A 29 20.59 1.83 6.63
C LYS A 29 19.53 1.68 5.52
N SER A 30 18.55 0.80 5.71
CA SER A 30 17.41 0.74 4.80
C SER A 30 16.36 1.78 5.17
N GLU A 31 15.88 2.51 4.18
CA GLU A 31 14.78 3.45 4.27
C GLU A 31 13.87 3.32 3.05
N PHE A 32 12.75 3.96 3.08
CA PHE A 32 11.92 4.13 1.88
C PHE A 32 11.54 5.59 1.78
N ASN A 33 12.04 6.26 0.77
CA ASN A 33 11.90 7.70 0.59
C ASN A 33 10.45 8.14 0.46
N TYR A 34 10.20 9.42 0.62
CA TYR A 34 8.90 10.03 0.48
C TYR A 34 8.22 9.68 -0.85
N HIS A 35 7.02 9.16 -0.76
CA HIS A 35 6.18 8.78 -1.89
C HIS A 35 4.70 8.79 -1.50
N TYR A 36 3.84 8.62 -2.46
CA TYR A 36 2.44 8.26 -2.31
C TYR A 36 2.15 7.05 -3.20
N ASP A 37 1.18 6.27 -2.83
CA ASP A 37 0.96 4.93 -3.39
C ASP A 37 -0.05 4.88 -4.55
N ASP A 38 -0.56 6.02 -5.00
CA ASP A 38 -1.59 6.11 -6.05
C ASP A 38 -1.06 5.66 -7.43
N ILE A 39 0.25 5.74 -7.67
CA ILE A 39 0.85 5.55 -8.99
C ILE A 39 1.31 4.11 -9.19
N VAL A 40 0.55 3.34 -9.92
CA VAL A 40 1.00 2.04 -10.48
C VAL A 40 1.60 2.23 -11.90
N GLY A 41 1.50 3.42 -12.49
CA GLY A 41 1.69 3.63 -13.92
C GLY A 41 3.05 4.07 -14.41
N GLU A 42 3.89 4.68 -13.59
CA GLU A 42 5.13 5.30 -14.10
C GLU A 42 6.30 4.34 -14.27
N ILE A 43 6.33 3.23 -13.52
CA ILE A 43 7.44 2.27 -13.60
C ILE A 43 7.26 1.24 -14.72
N PHE A 44 6.02 1.04 -15.19
CA PHE A 44 5.70 0.05 -16.21
C PHE A 44 4.79 0.61 -17.31
N PRO A 45 5.31 1.36 -18.31
CA PRO A 45 4.52 1.96 -19.38
C PRO A 45 3.67 0.98 -20.19
N GLN A 46 4.07 -0.29 -20.25
CA GLN A 46 3.35 -1.35 -20.94
C GLN A 46 2.13 -1.89 -20.16
N TRP A 47 1.97 -1.50 -18.92
CA TRP A 47 0.90 -1.97 -18.02
C TRP A 47 -0.16 -0.88 -17.83
N PHE A 48 -0.50 -0.19 -18.88
CA PHE A 48 -1.49 0.88 -18.96
C PHE A 48 -2.90 0.40 -18.54
N ASP A 49 -2.99 -0.17 -17.35
CA ASP A 49 -4.26 -0.32 -16.65
C ASP A 49 -4.33 0.82 -15.63
N ARG A 50 -5.18 1.80 -15.91
CA ARG A 50 -5.38 3.02 -15.12
C ARG A 50 -5.98 2.72 -13.72
N ARG A 51 -5.52 1.66 -13.08
CA ARG A 51 -5.93 1.35 -11.72
C ARG A 51 -5.22 2.31 -10.79
N ARG A 52 -6.01 3.08 -10.07
CA ARG A 52 -5.52 3.85 -8.96
C ARG A 52 -5.71 3.05 -7.68
N ASN A 53 -4.65 2.90 -6.92
CA ASN A 53 -4.77 2.43 -5.57
C ASN A 53 -5.56 3.48 -4.77
N ILE A 54 -6.51 3.02 -3.98
CA ILE A 54 -7.40 3.88 -3.20
C ILE A 54 -6.94 3.90 -1.76
N LEU A 55 -6.63 2.72 -1.22
CA LEU A 55 -6.14 2.53 0.13
C LEU A 55 -4.85 1.72 0.09
N THR A 56 -3.91 2.13 0.91
CA THR A 56 -2.71 1.39 1.27
C THR A 56 -2.90 0.76 2.64
N CYS A 57 -2.56 -0.51 2.76
CA CYS A 57 -2.63 -1.26 3.98
C CYS A 57 -1.25 -1.80 4.33
N ASN A 58 -0.68 -1.34 5.43
CA ASN A 58 0.61 -1.77 5.94
C ASN A 58 0.41 -2.62 7.19
N VAL A 59 0.90 -3.86 7.15
CA VAL A 59 0.88 -4.81 8.27
C VAL A 59 2.27 -4.93 8.85
N TYR A 60 2.40 -4.88 10.16
CA TYR A 60 3.68 -4.96 10.85
C TYR A 60 3.91 -6.37 11.39
N LEU A 61 5.07 -6.96 11.03
CA LEU A 61 5.31 -8.40 11.14
C LEU A 61 6.31 -8.76 12.25
N ASN A 62 6.92 -7.75 12.87
CA ASN A 62 7.76 -7.92 14.06
C ASN A 62 7.62 -6.75 15.02
N ASP A 63 8.08 -6.94 16.25
CA ASP A 63 7.83 -6.01 17.33
C ASP A 63 8.72 -4.76 17.26
N GLU A 64 8.27 -3.69 17.89
CA GLU A 64 8.93 -2.37 17.87
C GLU A 64 10.27 -2.36 18.61
N ASP A 65 10.54 -3.33 19.49
CA ASP A 65 11.79 -3.47 20.23
C ASP A 65 12.85 -4.31 19.48
N GLU A 66 12.49 -4.95 18.36
CA GLU A 66 13.42 -5.72 17.54
C GLU A 66 14.24 -4.85 16.56
N TYR A 67 13.92 -3.54 16.47
CA TYR A 67 14.62 -2.61 15.58
C TYR A 67 14.52 -1.16 16.06
N GLU A 68 15.45 -0.32 15.62
CA GLU A 68 15.43 1.13 15.85
C GLU A 68 15.28 1.89 14.54
N GLY A 69 14.60 3.03 14.58
CA GLY A 69 14.18 3.75 13.38
C GLY A 69 13.07 3.02 12.65
N GLY A 70 13.02 3.14 11.33
CA GLY A 70 12.01 2.46 10.52
C GLY A 70 10.58 2.94 10.76
N ASP A 71 10.41 4.14 11.31
CA ASP A 71 9.10 4.71 11.61
C ASP A 71 8.36 5.09 10.33
N LEU A 72 7.05 4.96 10.33
CA LEU A 72 6.19 5.45 9.25
C LEU A 72 5.84 6.92 9.52
N HIS A 73 6.32 7.82 8.65
CA HIS A 73 6.10 9.24 8.78
C HIS A 73 5.24 9.79 7.65
N PHE A 74 4.13 10.45 8.01
CA PHE A 74 3.23 11.16 7.10
C PHE A 74 3.54 12.66 7.14
N ALA A 75 4.04 13.23 6.04
CA ALA A 75 4.47 14.63 5.98
C ALA A 75 3.30 15.61 6.09
N SER A 76 2.15 15.31 5.48
CA SER A 76 1.01 16.22 5.41
C SER A 76 0.38 16.57 6.75
N CYS A 77 0.44 15.65 7.72
CA CYS A 77 -0.09 15.84 9.07
C CYS A 77 0.99 15.80 10.15
N ASN A 78 2.27 15.74 9.76
CA ASN A 78 3.43 15.61 10.65
C ASN A 78 3.26 14.49 11.68
N LEU A 79 2.70 13.36 11.24
CA LEU A 79 2.45 12.18 12.08
C LEU A 79 3.56 11.16 11.88
N THR A 80 4.18 10.73 12.97
CA THR A 80 5.13 9.61 12.99
C THR A 80 4.55 8.47 13.81
N LEU A 81 4.53 7.28 13.24
CA LEU A 81 4.05 6.06 13.85
C LEU A 81 5.19 5.05 13.98
N LYS A 82 5.27 4.40 15.13
CA LYS A 82 6.09 3.20 15.36
C LYS A 82 5.16 2.04 15.73
N PRO A 83 4.56 1.37 14.75
CA PRO A 83 3.58 0.33 15.00
C PRO A 83 4.22 -0.95 15.55
N LYS A 84 3.41 -1.69 16.32
CA LYS A 84 3.77 -2.98 16.94
C LYS A 84 3.43 -4.15 16.02
N ILE A 85 3.94 -5.31 16.34
CA ILE A 85 3.54 -6.55 15.68
C ILE A 85 2.02 -6.72 15.68
N GLY A 86 1.46 -7.03 14.52
CA GLY A 86 0.02 -7.20 14.34
C GLY A 86 -0.76 -5.92 14.08
N ASP A 87 -0.16 -4.74 14.27
CA ASP A 87 -0.81 -3.49 13.90
C ASP A 87 -1.00 -3.42 12.39
N VAL A 88 -2.08 -2.75 12.00
CA VAL A 88 -2.40 -2.47 10.60
C VAL A 88 -2.64 -0.97 10.45
N VAL A 89 -1.83 -0.32 9.64
CA VAL A 89 -2.03 1.09 9.27
C VAL A 89 -2.68 1.15 7.90
N ILE A 90 -3.89 1.73 7.86
CA ILE A 90 -4.63 1.95 6.62
C ILE A 90 -4.65 3.45 6.32
N SER A 91 -4.25 3.83 5.13
CA SER A 91 -4.26 5.22 4.67
C SER A 91 -4.74 5.31 3.22
N PRO A 92 -5.36 6.44 2.83
CA PRO A 92 -5.57 6.73 1.42
C PRO A 92 -4.24 6.75 0.65
N SER A 93 -4.24 6.21 -0.57
CA SER A 93 -3.03 6.08 -1.40
C SER A 93 -2.65 7.36 -2.14
N ASN A 94 -3.46 8.42 -2.01
CA ASN A 94 -3.31 9.65 -2.79
C ASN A 94 -2.20 10.58 -2.25
N TRP A 95 -1.92 11.64 -3.00
CA TRP A 95 -0.87 12.62 -2.73
C TRP A 95 -0.98 13.34 -1.36
N MET A 96 -2.18 13.40 -0.75
CA MET A 96 -2.36 13.98 0.59
C MET A 96 -1.72 13.12 1.70
N PHE A 97 -1.48 11.83 1.44
CA PHE A 97 -0.84 10.91 2.37
C PHE A 97 0.59 10.59 1.95
N PHE A 98 1.34 11.64 1.61
CA PHE A 98 2.75 11.58 1.29
C PHE A 98 3.54 11.12 2.51
N HIS A 99 4.22 9.99 2.38
CA HIS A 99 4.83 9.30 3.52
C HIS A 99 6.18 8.69 3.18
N LYS A 100 6.93 8.36 4.22
CA LYS A 100 8.19 7.63 4.13
C LYS A 100 8.32 6.61 5.25
N VAL A 101 9.22 5.64 5.07
CA VAL A 101 9.78 4.86 6.17
C VAL A 101 11.16 5.44 6.49
N THR A 102 11.36 5.88 7.74
CA THR A 102 12.66 6.42 8.18
C THR A 102 13.74 5.34 8.16
N GLU A 103 15.00 5.74 8.16
CA GLU A 103 16.11 4.81 8.18
C GLU A 103 16.03 3.87 9.39
N VAL A 104 16.20 2.57 9.15
CA VAL A 104 16.42 1.57 10.20
C VAL A 104 17.87 1.67 10.64
N THR A 105 18.10 2.06 11.87
CA THR A 105 19.46 2.31 12.42
C THR A 105 20.04 1.09 13.12
N SER A 106 19.18 0.17 13.59
CA SER A 106 19.55 -1.08 14.25
C SER A 106 18.48 -2.15 14.05
N GLY A 107 18.85 -3.40 14.08
CA GLY A 107 17.93 -4.53 13.94
C GLY A 107 17.41 -4.76 12.52
N VAL A 108 16.27 -5.40 12.43
CA VAL A 108 15.59 -5.71 11.15
C VAL A 108 14.09 -5.50 11.31
N ARG A 109 13.50 -4.69 10.44
CA ARG A 109 12.06 -4.44 10.39
C ARG A 109 11.42 -5.22 9.25
N TYR A 110 10.30 -5.88 9.52
CA TYR A 110 9.48 -6.54 8.51
C TYR A 110 8.09 -5.91 8.44
N SER A 111 7.62 -5.66 7.23
CA SER A 111 6.24 -5.22 6.99
C SER A 111 5.68 -5.83 5.71
N GLY A 112 4.39 -6.09 5.71
CA GLY A 112 3.61 -6.43 4.53
C GLY A 112 2.86 -5.20 4.04
N THR A 113 2.83 -4.96 2.73
CA THR A 113 2.02 -3.90 2.13
C THR A 113 1.15 -4.49 1.05
N TYR A 114 -0.13 -4.11 1.05
CA TYR A 114 -1.06 -4.39 -0.04
C TYR A 114 -1.96 -3.18 -0.26
N TRP A 115 -2.55 -3.12 -1.45
CA TRP A 115 -3.37 -1.99 -1.87
C TRP A 115 -4.77 -2.45 -2.24
N TYR A 116 -5.74 -1.61 -1.94
CA TYR A 116 -7.09 -1.74 -2.46
C TYR A 116 -7.26 -0.82 -3.67
N TYR A 117 -7.90 -1.34 -4.71
CA TYR A 117 -8.18 -0.62 -5.96
C TYR A 117 -9.54 -1.02 -6.53
N TYR A 118 -10.12 -0.15 -7.33
CA TYR A 118 -11.30 -0.50 -8.12
C TYR A 118 -10.90 -1.24 -9.40
N GLY A 119 -11.65 -2.26 -9.77
CA GLY A 119 -11.37 -3.03 -10.96
C GLY A 119 -12.54 -3.91 -11.40
N SER A 120 -12.39 -4.55 -12.56
CA SER A 120 -13.29 -5.58 -13.03
C SER A 120 -12.64 -6.96 -12.92
N ASP A 121 -13.44 -8.02 -12.74
CA ASP A 121 -12.95 -9.40 -12.64
C ASP A 121 -12.05 -9.81 -13.82
N LYS A 122 -12.34 -9.30 -15.02
CA LYS A 122 -11.53 -9.56 -16.24
C LYS A 122 -10.10 -9.03 -16.14
N ARG A 123 -9.88 -7.95 -15.38
CA ARG A 123 -8.56 -7.34 -15.19
C ARG A 123 -7.73 -8.08 -14.15
N VAL A 124 -8.39 -8.59 -13.10
CA VAL A 124 -7.74 -9.44 -12.08
C VAL A 124 -7.24 -10.74 -12.70
N ALA A 125 -8.07 -11.41 -13.50
CA ALA A 125 -7.70 -12.64 -14.18
C ALA A 125 -6.47 -12.46 -15.11
N LYS A 126 -6.37 -11.31 -15.79
CA LYS A 126 -5.23 -11.02 -16.67
C LYS A 126 -3.93 -10.79 -15.89
N ARG A 127 -3.99 -10.20 -14.69
CA ARG A 127 -2.83 -10.03 -13.81
C ARG A 127 -2.34 -11.36 -13.28
N ALA A 128 -3.24 -12.20 -12.75
CA ALA A 128 -2.90 -13.53 -12.25
C ALA A 128 -2.23 -14.43 -13.31
N SER A 129 -2.58 -14.27 -14.59
CA SER A 129 -1.94 -15.00 -15.68
C SER A 129 -0.53 -14.49 -16.04
N HIS A 130 -0.24 -13.22 -15.75
CA HIS A 130 1.08 -12.62 -16.00
C HIS A 130 2.08 -12.93 -14.87
N ASP A 131 1.62 -12.92 -13.62
CA ASP A 131 2.48 -13.19 -12.45
C ASP A 131 2.99 -14.64 -12.44
N LYS A 132 2.26 -15.58 -13.03
CA LYS A 132 2.74 -16.96 -13.23
C LYS A 132 4.00 -17.08 -14.10
N ASN A 133 4.31 -16.09 -14.90
CA ASN A 133 5.52 -16.07 -15.74
C ASN A 133 6.71 -15.40 -15.04
N PHE A 134 6.50 -14.77 -13.88
CA PHE A 134 7.56 -14.12 -13.10
C PHE A 134 8.24 -15.08 -12.11
N LEU A 135 7.68 -16.26 -11.88
CA LEU A 135 8.16 -17.29 -10.94
C LEU A 135 8.86 -18.48 -11.65
N LYS A 136 9.36 -18.26 -12.86
CA LYS A 136 10.21 -19.26 -13.56
C LYS A 136 11.62 -18.79 -13.70
#